data_392b72c0880c9fd8f43001b2370872b6
#
_entry.id   392b72c0880c9fd8f43001b2370872b6
#
_cell.length_a   1.000
_cell.length_b   1.000
_cell.length_c   1.000
_cell.angle_alpha   90.00
_cell.angle_beta   90.00
_cell.angle_gamma   90.00
#
_symmetry.space_group_name_H-M   'P 1'
#
loop_
_entity.id
_entity.type
_entity.pdbx_description
1 polymer ?
#
loop_
_entity_poly.entity_id
_entity_poly.type
_entity_poly.pdbx_seq_one_letter_code
_entity_poly.pdbx_strand_id
1 'polypeptide(L)'
;KTLPQLYFAVKPFMDDQTQASSHQDEIRMAKEGAEKVYEDDVWLIVVPHTEEAAKYYGKNTQWCTAADGNNQFNYYNSQGPLYINIDKTNNEKYQFHFESDQFMDETDEPIEAPIIENIPITSGALNWYKENVENWRRLVERRIKLWISDDVQLYLCDNQDGSWYIEYEGKILCDNCKDLDVHADAIYN
;
A
#
# COMPACT_ATOMS: atom_id res chain seq x y z
N LYS A 1 -25.08 -6.05 52.07
CA LYS A 1 -25.38 -6.03 50.61
C LYS A 1 -25.67 -7.45 50.19
N THR A 2 -26.73 -7.68 49.40
CA THR A 2 -27.06 -8.98 48.85
C THR A 2 -26.17 -9.32 47.66
N LEU A 3 -25.96 -10.59 47.36
CA LEU A 3 -25.19 -11.08 46.22
C LEU A 3 -25.53 -10.40 44.87
N PRO A 4 -26.83 -10.18 44.53
CA PRO A 4 -27.19 -9.42 43.32
C PRO A 4 -26.70 -7.96 43.35
N GLN A 5 -26.79 -7.28 44.51
CA GLN A 5 -26.31 -5.88 44.63
C GLN A 5 -24.79 -5.77 44.47
N LEU A 6 -24.04 -6.79 44.87
CA LEU A 6 -22.59 -6.86 44.70
C LEU A 6 -22.25 -7.10 43.23
N TYR A 7 -22.98 -7.99 42.56
CA TYR A 7 -22.82 -8.29 41.13
C TYR A 7 -23.01 -7.04 40.26
N PHE A 8 -24.10 -6.29 40.46
CA PHE A 8 -24.38 -5.06 39.71
C PHE A 8 -23.35 -3.95 40.01
N ALA A 9 -22.72 -3.97 41.18
CA ALA A 9 -21.69 -2.99 41.49
C ALA A 9 -20.34 -3.29 40.86
N VAL A 10 -20.01 -4.58 40.61
CA VAL A 10 -18.71 -4.99 40.04
C VAL A 10 -18.78 -5.29 38.53
N LYS A 11 -19.97 -5.50 37.98
CA LYS A 11 -20.17 -5.82 36.56
C LYS A 11 -19.51 -4.80 35.63
N PRO A 12 -19.63 -3.47 35.81
CA PRO A 12 -18.98 -2.49 34.93
C PRO A 12 -17.45 -2.66 34.92
N PHE A 13 -16.83 -2.95 36.08
CA PHE A 13 -15.37 -3.16 36.17
C PHE A 13 -14.93 -4.46 35.50
N MET A 14 -15.76 -5.50 35.52
CA MET A 14 -15.49 -6.77 34.81
C MET A 14 -15.62 -6.58 33.31
N ASP A 15 -16.63 -5.84 32.85
CA ASP A 15 -16.86 -5.56 31.44
C ASP A 15 -15.70 -4.70 30.89
N ASP A 16 -15.24 -3.69 31.62
CA ASP A 16 -14.07 -2.85 31.25
C ASP A 16 -12.78 -3.65 31.17
N GLN A 17 -12.52 -4.55 32.12
CA GLN A 17 -11.34 -5.42 32.09
C GLN A 17 -11.39 -6.42 30.91
N THR A 18 -12.55 -6.94 30.61
CA THR A 18 -12.74 -7.88 29.48
C THR A 18 -12.52 -7.16 28.15
N GLN A 19 -13.03 -5.94 27.99
CA GLN A 19 -12.82 -5.13 26.79
C GLN A 19 -11.34 -4.73 26.63
N ALA A 20 -10.68 -4.35 27.73
CA ALA A 20 -9.26 -3.99 27.69
C ALA A 20 -8.36 -5.19 27.32
N SER A 21 -8.65 -6.39 27.83
CA SER A 21 -7.91 -7.61 27.48
C SER A 21 -8.16 -8.02 26.02
N SER A 22 -9.40 -7.92 25.55
CA SER A 22 -9.77 -8.19 24.14
C SER A 22 -9.00 -7.26 23.18
N HIS A 23 -8.97 -5.97 23.50
CA HIS A 23 -8.26 -4.99 22.67
C HIS A 23 -6.74 -5.22 22.65
N GLN A 24 -6.13 -5.60 23.77
CA GLN A 24 -4.72 -5.94 23.82
C GLN A 24 -4.40 -7.22 23.03
N ASP A 25 -5.29 -8.21 23.06
CA ASP A 25 -5.15 -9.43 22.27
C ASP A 25 -5.26 -9.14 20.76
N GLU A 26 -6.17 -8.27 20.34
CA GLU A 26 -6.30 -7.82 18.94
C GLU A 26 -5.02 -7.12 18.47
N ILE A 27 -4.45 -6.20 19.27
CA ILE A 27 -3.20 -5.52 18.95
C ILE A 27 -2.05 -6.53 18.84
N ARG A 28 -1.97 -7.51 19.73
CA ARG A 28 -0.95 -8.54 19.70
C ARG A 28 -1.07 -9.38 18.44
N MET A 29 -2.26 -9.90 18.14
CA MET A 29 -2.52 -10.73 16.95
C MET A 29 -2.22 -9.95 15.65
N ALA A 30 -2.60 -8.67 15.59
CA ALA A 30 -2.28 -7.83 14.46
C ALA A 30 -0.77 -7.64 14.27
N LYS A 31 -0.03 -7.44 15.36
CA LYS A 31 1.43 -7.32 15.31
C LYS A 31 2.13 -8.64 14.97
N GLU A 32 1.64 -9.75 15.47
CA GLU A 32 2.13 -11.09 15.13
C GLU A 32 1.79 -11.48 13.69
N GLY A 33 0.68 -10.95 13.15
CA GLY A 33 0.22 -11.15 11.78
C GLY A 33 0.80 -10.19 10.75
N ALA A 34 1.82 -9.40 11.10
CA ALA A 34 2.47 -8.46 10.19
C ALA A 34 3.98 -8.43 10.41
N GLU A 35 4.71 -8.13 9.35
CA GLU A 35 6.14 -7.89 9.38
C GLU A 35 6.43 -6.39 9.23
N LYS A 36 7.22 -5.86 10.16
CA LYS A 36 7.80 -4.52 10.01
C LYS A 36 9.09 -4.64 9.22
N VAL A 37 9.04 -4.26 7.95
CA VAL A 37 10.15 -4.45 7.01
C VAL A 37 11.10 -3.26 6.93
N TYR A 38 10.62 -2.06 7.30
CA TYR A 38 11.43 -0.85 7.39
C TYR A 38 10.88 0.12 8.43
N GLU A 39 11.75 0.81 9.14
CA GLU A 39 11.40 1.94 10.00
C GLU A 39 12.57 2.90 10.17
N ASP A 40 12.30 4.20 10.01
CA ASP A 40 13.16 5.30 10.44
C ASP A 40 12.39 6.28 11.36
N ASP A 41 12.91 7.48 11.60
CA ASP A 41 12.25 8.47 12.47
C ASP A 41 10.92 8.98 11.88
N VAL A 42 10.77 8.96 10.56
CA VAL A 42 9.63 9.53 9.81
C VAL A 42 8.74 8.45 9.23
N TRP A 43 9.30 7.36 8.73
CA TRP A 43 8.62 6.40 7.87
C TRP A 43 8.60 5.00 8.46
N LEU A 44 7.47 4.33 8.34
CA LEU A 44 7.29 2.93 8.71
C LEU A 44 6.68 2.17 7.54
N ILE A 45 7.26 1.01 7.17
CA ILE A 45 6.69 0.10 6.19
C ILE A 45 6.36 -1.22 6.86
N VAL A 46 5.11 -1.66 6.72
CA VAL A 46 4.59 -2.91 7.27
C VAL A 46 3.99 -3.76 6.16
N VAL A 47 4.29 -5.05 6.19
CA VAL A 47 3.67 -6.06 5.32
C VAL A 47 2.72 -6.92 6.16
N PRO A 48 1.40 -6.77 6.02
CA PRO A 48 0.45 -7.65 6.69
C PRO A 48 0.43 -9.03 6.03
N HIS A 49 0.36 -10.07 6.83
CA HIS A 49 0.23 -11.47 6.41
C HIS A 49 -1.17 -12.04 6.72
N THR A 50 -1.97 -11.30 7.49
CA THR A 50 -3.34 -11.67 7.86
C THR A 50 -4.31 -10.51 7.63
N GLU A 51 -5.58 -10.83 7.45
CA GLU A 51 -6.65 -9.85 7.31
C GLU A 51 -6.76 -8.95 8.55
N GLU A 52 -6.59 -9.51 9.74
CA GLU A 52 -6.59 -8.79 11.01
C GLU A 52 -5.47 -7.75 11.08
N ALA A 53 -4.28 -8.13 10.59
CA ALA A 53 -3.15 -7.21 10.51
C ALA A 53 -3.40 -6.10 9.49
N ALA A 54 -3.96 -6.42 8.31
CA ALA A 54 -4.32 -5.43 7.31
C ALA A 54 -5.36 -4.44 7.84
N LYS A 55 -6.39 -4.91 8.55
CA LYS A 55 -7.39 -4.06 9.23
C LYS A 55 -6.76 -3.17 10.31
N TYR A 56 -5.87 -3.72 11.11
CA TYR A 56 -5.22 -2.98 12.20
C TYR A 56 -4.36 -1.83 11.67
N TYR A 57 -3.47 -2.11 10.73
CA TYR A 57 -2.57 -1.10 10.16
C TYR A 57 -3.29 -0.16 9.19
N GLY A 58 -4.33 -0.65 8.49
CA GLY A 58 -5.21 0.16 7.62
C GLY A 58 -6.36 0.86 8.37
N LYS A 59 -6.39 0.82 9.70
CA LYS A 59 -7.44 1.50 10.48
C LYS A 59 -7.53 2.98 10.14
N ASN A 60 -8.77 3.48 9.98
CA ASN A 60 -9.13 4.84 9.56
C ASN A 60 -8.85 5.16 8.10
N THR A 61 -8.58 4.18 7.24
CA THR A 61 -8.52 4.34 5.79
C THR A 61 -9.82 3.82 5.14
N GLN A 62 -9.99 4.12 3.85
CA GLN A 62 -11.12 3.63 3.05
C GLN A 62 -10.77 2.36 2.24
N TRP A 63 -9.61 1.78 2.45
CA TRP A 63 -9.14 0.62 1.69
C TRP A 63 -10.04 -0.60 1.85
N CYS A 64 -10.37 -1.23 0.74
CA CYS A 64 -11.12 -2.47 0.73
C CYS A 64 -10.40 -3.62 1.46
N THR A 65 -9.07 -3.55 1.58
CA THR A 65 -8.22 -4.50 2.33
C THR A 65 -8.26 -4.29 3.85
N ALA A 66 -8.78 -3.16 4.31
CA ALA A 66 -8.95 -2.82 5.73
C ALA A 66 -10.42 -2.83 6.18
N ALA A 67 -11.36 -3.16 5.29
CA ALA A 67 -12.78 -3.16 5.56
C ALA A 67 -13.19 -4.29 6.53
N ASP A 68 -14.17 -4.02 7.42
CA ASP A 68 -14.73 -5.01 8.34
C ASP A 68 -15.60 -6.07 7.63
N GLY A 69 -16.20 -5.72 6.50
CA GLY A 69 -17.00 -6.62 5.67
C GLY A 69 -16.52 -6.60 4.23
N ASN A 70 -16.63 -7.74 3.54
CA ASN A 70 -16.19 -7.89 2.15
C ASN A 70 -14.71 -7.53 1.94
N ASN A 71 -13.87 -7.87 2.91
CA ASN A 71 -12.45 -7.56 2.90
C ASN A 71 -11.72 -8.22 1.72
N GLN A 72 -10.93 -7.45 0.99
CA GLN A 72 -10.22 -7.91 -0.20
C GLN A 72 -8.75 -8.28 0.05
N PHE A 73 -8.29 -8.29 1.30
CA PHE A 73 -6.90 -8.59 1.64
C PHE A 73 -6.42 -9.90 1.00
N ASN A 74 -7.16 -10.98 1.18
CA ASN A 74 -6.76 -12.30 0.67
C ASN A 74 -6.65 -12.35 -0.86
N TYR A 75 -7.48 -11.58 -1.57
CA TYR A 75 -7.40 -11.46 -3.02
C TYR A 75 -6.07 -10.83 -3.45
N TYR A 76 -5.71 -9.68 -2.88
CA TYR A 76 -4.45 -9.00 -3.21
C TYR A 76 -3.24 -9.79 -2.72
N ASN A 77 -3.26 -10.28 -1.49
CA ASN A 77 -2.15 -11.02 -0.90
C ASN A 77 -1.85 -12.34 -1.64
N SER A 78 -2.81 -12.90 -2.37
CA SER A 78 -2.57 -14.07 -3.23
C SER A 78 -1.77 -13.75 -4.50
N GLN A 79 -1.70 -12.47 -4.90
CA GLN A 79 -0.95 -12.01 -6.07
C GLN A 79 0.44 -11.51 -5.69
N GLY A 80 0.58 -10.96 -4.50
CA GLY A 80 1.83 -10.45 -3.96
C GLY A 80 1.63 -9.68 -2.65
N PRO A 81 2.70 -9.19 -2.03
CA PRO A 81 2.62 -8.51 -0.75
C PRO A 81 1.99 -7.12 -0.87
N LEU A 82 1.13 -6.79 0.10
CA LEU A 82 0.68 -5.43 0.35
C LEU A 82 1.69 -4.72 1.24
N TYR A 83 2.07 -3.50 0.89
CA TYR A 83 2.94 -2.65 1.68
C TYR A 83 2.12 -1.50 2.26
N ILE A 84 1.95 -1.46 3.57
CA ILE A 84 1.33 -0.34 4.26
C ILE A 84 2.43 0.59 4.71
N ASN A 85 2.42 1.80 4.17
CA ASN A 85 3.37 2.86 4.45
C ASN A 85 2.71 3.87 5.39
N ILE A 86 3.40 4.27 6.44
CA ILE A 86 2.89 5.19 7.45
C ILE A 86 3.90 6.32 7.64
N ASP A 87 3.47 7.54 7.36
CA ASP A 87 4.20 8.73 7.79
C ASP A 87 3.94 8.95 9.28
N LYS A 88 4.97 8.74 10.10
CA LYS A 88 4.90 8.85 11.56
C LYS A 88 4.73 10.28 12.07
N THR A 89 4.93 11.29 11.21
CA THR A 89 4.86 12.70 11.59
C THR A 89 3.43 13.23 11.61
N ASN A 90 2.59 12.75 10.70
CA ASN A 90 1.19 13.19 10.54
C ASN A 90 0.19 12.02 10.61
N ASN A 91 0.71 10.76 10.63
CA ASN A 91 -0.04 9.52 10.61
C ASN A 91 -0.83 9.28 9.32
N GLU A 92 -0.45 9.93 8.21
CA GLU A 92 -0.95 9.60 6.89
C GLU A 92 -0.51 8.20 6.46
N LYS A 93 -1.35 7.54 5.70
CA LYS A 93 -1.13 6.16 5.28
C LYS A 93 -1.28 5.99 3.79
N TYR A 94 -0.42 5.12 3.24
CA TYR A 94 -0.42 4.79 1.82
C TYR A 94 -0.31 3.28 1.67
N GLN A 95 -1.08 2.71 0.74
CA GLN A 95 -1.04 1.29 0.45
C GLN A 95 -0.46 1.06 -0.94
N PHE A 96 0.60 0.23 -1.05
CA PHE A 96 1.20 -0.13 -2.31
C PHE A 96 1.03 -1.63 -2.57
N HIS A 97 0.63 -1.96 -3.79
CA HIS A 97 0.60 -3.32 -4.31
C HIS A 97 1.20 -3.31 -5.72
N PHE A 98 2.45 -3.72 -5.82
CA PHE A 98 3.24 -3.61 -7.04
C PHE A 98 2.75 -4.55 -8.15
N GLU A 99 2.24 -5.73 -7.79
CA GLU A 99 1.76 -6.74 -8.74
C GLU A 99 0.52 -6.30 -9.50
N SER A 100 -0.36 -5.51 -8.89
CA SER A 100 -1.55 -4.94 -9.55
C SER A 100 -1.38 -3.48 -9.96
N ASP A 101 -0.18 -2.90 -9.77
CA ASP A 101 0.12 -1.50 -10.06
C ASP A 101 -0.81 -0.51 -9.33
N GLN A 102 -1.13 -0.82 -8.07
CA GLN A 102 -2.01 0.00 -7.24
C GLN A 102 -1.22 0.69 -6.14
N PHE A 103 -1.28 2.02 -6.14
CA PHE A 103 -0.65 2.90 -5.16
C PHE A 103 -1.73 3.86 -4.69
N MET A 104 -2.25 3.64 -3.47
CA MET A 104 -3.45 4.29 -2.96
C MET A 104 -3.11 5.14 -1.74
N ASP A 105 -3.74 6.29 -1.64
CA ASP A 105 -3.77 7.08 -0.41
C ASP A 105 -4.78 6.52 0.61
N GLU A 106 -4.94 7.17 1.76
CA GLU A 106 -5.85 6.72 2.83
C GLU A 106 -7.33 6.81 2.46
N THR A 107 -7.69 7.57 1.42
CA THR A 107 -9.06 7.71 0.90
C THR A 107 -9.39 6.71 -0.20
N ASP A 108 -8.47 5.78 -0.49
CA ASP A 108 -8.55 4.79 -1.57
C ASP A 108 -8.51 5.43 -2.97
N GLU A 109 -7.91 6.64 -3.07
CA GLU A 109 -7.68 7.30 -4.35
C GLU A 109 -6.29 6.96 -4.89
N PRO A 110 -6.14 6.77 -6.21
CA PRO A 110 -4.84 6.46 -6.81
C PRO A 110 -3.86 7.63 -6.67
N ILE A 111 -2.65 7.32 -6.26
CA ILE A 111 -1.54 8.28 -6.25
C ILE A 111 -0.95 8.34 -7.64
N GLU A 112 -0.85 9.54 -8.21
CA GLU A 112 -0.27 9.74 -9.54
C GLU A 112 1.23 9.44 -9.56
N ALA A 113 1.70 8.86 -10.67
CA ALA A 113 3.12 8.61 -10.90
C ALA A 113 3.85 9.90 -11.38
N PRO A 114 5.09 10.16 -10.97
CA PRO A 114 5.89 9.36 -10.02
C PRO A 114 5.38 9.49 -8.57
N ILE A 115 5.27 8.37 -7.90
CA ILE A 115 4.74 8.30 -6.54
C ILE A 115 5.53 9.20 -5.57
N ILE A 116 6.87 9.22 -5.71
CA ILE A 116 7.77 10.03 -4.86
C ILE A 116 7.60 11.55 -4.99
N GLU A 117 6.96 12.04 -6.04
CA GLU A 117 6.65 13.47 -6.21
C GLU A 117 5.37 13.85 -5.45
N ASN A 118 4.53 12.87 -5.12
CA ASN A 118 3.20 13.08 -4.55
C ASN A 118 3.09 12.67 -3.09
N ILE A 119 4.07 11.91 -2.56
CA ILE A 119 4.11 11.51 -1.15
C ILE A 119 5.50 11.77 -0.55
N PRO A 120 5.58 12.04 0.78
CA PRO A 120 6.86 12.40 1.44
C PRO A 120 7.71 11.19 1.81
N ILE A 121 7.87 10.20 0.89
CA ILE A 121 8.68 9.02 1.16
C ILE A 121 10.13 9.41 1.46
N THR A 122 10.71 8.87 2.54
CA THR A 122 12.08 9.17 2.89
C THR A 122 13.07 8.49 1.95
N SER A 123 14.26 9.07 1.79
CA SER A 123 15.34 8.45 0.99
C SER A 123 15.74 7.08 1.52
N GLY A 124 15.64 6.86 2.84
CA GLY A 124 15.89 5.56 3.46
C GLY A 124 14.84 4.52 3.07
N ALA A 125 13.56 4.88 3.15
CA ALA A 125 12.45 4.02 2.72
C ALA A 125 12.53 3.70 1.22
N LEU A 126 12.83 4.70 0.38
CA LEU A 126 13.02 4.50 -1.06
C LEU A 126 14.19 3.55 -1.35
N ASN A 127 15.31 3.68 -0.64
CA ASN A 127 16.45 2.78 -0.78
C ASN A 127 16.09 1.35 -0.36
N TRP A 128 15.30 1.21 0.71
CA TRP A 128 14.80 -0.10 1.10
C TRP A 128 13.98 -0.75 -0.03
N TYR A 129 13.05 -0.02 -0.68
CA TYR A 129 12.30 -0.52 -1.83
C TYR A 129 13.22 -0.92 -2.99
N LYS A 130 14.25 -0.13 -3.30
CA LYS A 130 15.24 -0.42 -4.36
C LYS A 130 15.98 -1.74 -4.14
N GLU A 131 16.22 -2.09 -2.88
CA GLU A 131 16.98 -3.29 -2.52
C GLU A 131 16.09 -4.54 -2.36
N ASN A 132 14.79 -4.37 -2.07
CA ASN A 132 13.92 -5.47 -1.64
C ASN A 132 12.72 -5.74 -2.55
N VAL A 133 12.37 -4.82 -3.46
CA VAL A 133 11.18 -4.95 -4.31
C VAL A 133 11.56 -4.86 -5.78
N GLU A 134 11.27 -5.89 -6.55
CA GLU A 134 11.66 -5.98 -7.97
C GLU A 134 11.12 -4.80 -8.80
N ASN A 135 9.85 -4.46 -8.60
CA ASN A 135 9.16 -3.43 -9.36
C ASN A 135 9.24 -2.03 -8.69
N TRP A 136 10.23 -1.77 -7.84
CA TRP A 136 10.39 -0.51 -7.10
C TRP A 136 10.43 0.74 -8.00
N ARG A 137 10.85 0.60 -9.26
CA ARG A 137 10.92 1.70 -10.23
C ARG A 137 9.58 2.40 -10.41
N ARG A 138 8.47 1.69 -10.19
CA ARG A 138 7.11 2.28 -10.22
C ARG A 138 6.91 3.45 -9.26
N LEU A 139 7.73 3.55 -8.22
CA LEU A 139 7.71 4.69 -7.30
C LEU A 139 8.30 5.97 -7.90
N VAL A 140 9.24 5.87 -8.84
CA VAL A 140 10.07 6.98 -9.33
C VAL A 140 9.84 7.30 -10.80
N GLU A 141 9.21 6.43 -11.56
CA GLU A 141 9.06 6.58 -13.01
C GLU A 141 7.81 7.38 -13.36
N ARG A 142 7.96 8.29 -14.30
CA ARG A 142 6.81 8.86 -15.01
C ARG A 142 6.28 7.83 -15.97
N ARG A 143 5.00 7.52 -15.89
CA ARG A 143 4.35 6.53 -16.74
C ARG A 143 3.21 7.18 -17.51
N ILE A 144 3.30 7.12 -18.83
CA ILE A 144 2.24 7.55 -19.72
C ILE A 144 1.55 6.28 -20.24
N LYS A 145 0.28 6.14 -19.89
CA LYS A 145 -0.53 5.02 -20.39
C LYS A 145 -0.80 5.23 -21.86
N LEU A 146 -0.28 4.33 -22.69
CA LEU A 146 -0.61 4.28 -24.12
C LEU A 146 -1.82 3.39 -24.29
N TRP A 147 -2.95 3.98 -24.67
CA TRP A 147 -4.19 3.25 -24.91
C TRP A 147 -4.13 2.63 -26.30
N ILE A 148 -4.11 1.29 -26.40
CA ILE A 148 -4.10 0.58 -27.69
C ILE A 148 -5.43 -0.14 -27.90
N SER A 149 -5.97 -0.80 -26.87
CA SER A 149 -7.30 -1.43 -26.86
C SER A 149 -7.70 -1.72 -25.39
N ASP A 150 -8.95 -2.15 -25.19
CA ASP A 150 -9.45 -2.53 -23.87
C ASP A 150 -8.66 -3.69 -23.24
N ASP A 151 -8.08 -4.57 -24.08
CA ASP A 151 -7.35 -5.76 -23.66
C ASP A 151 -5.84 -5.58 -23.64
N VAL A 152 -5.30 -4.50 -24.22
CA VAL A 152 -3.85 -4.27 -24.35
C VAL A 152 -3.48 -2.88 -23.84
N GLN A 153 -2.80 -2.83 -22.73
CA GLN A 153 -2.30 -1.60 -22.13
C GLN A 153 -0.77 -1.58 -22.19
N LEU A 154 -0.22 -0.62 -22.93
CA LEU A 154 1.21 -0.32 -22.92
C LEU A 154 1.45 0.92 -22.06
N TYR A 155 2.63 0.96 -21.46
CA TYR A 155 3.12 2.12 -20.72
C TYR A 155 4.41 2.61 -21.33
N LEU A 156 4.48 3.92 -21.58
CA LEU A 156 5.72 4.61 -21.88
C LEU A 156 6.28 5.10 -20.54
N CYS A 157 7.43 4.60 -20.15
CA CYS A 157 8.03 4.86 -18.86
C CYS A 157 9.34 5.65 -19.04
N ASP A 158 9.51 6.69 -18.23
CA ASP A 158 10.70 7.52 -18.20
C ASP A 158 11.74 6.91 -17.24
N ASN A 159 12.90 6.56 -17.76
CA ASN A 159 14.06 6.32 -16.91
C ASN A 159 14.60 7.67 -16.42
N GLN A 160 15.00 7.76 -15.18
CA GLN A 160 15.56 8.99 -14.57
C GLN A 160 16.79 9.56 -15.29
N ASP A 161 17.37 8.83 -16.23
CA ASP A 161 18.48 9.28 -17.09
C ASP A 161 18.04 9.98 -18.37
N GLY A 162 16.71 10.19 -18.55
CA GLY A 162 16.10 10.81 -19.72
C GLY A 162 15.89 9.86 -20.89
N SER A 163 16.06 8.55 -20.70
CA SER A 163 15.65 7.54 -21.67
C SER A 163 14.23 7.05 -21.35
N TRP A 164 13.54 6.52 -22.37
CA TRP A 164 12.20 5.99 -22.26
C TRP A 164 12.19 4.51 -22.62
N TYR A 165 11.34 3.74 -21.98
CA TYR A 165 11.10 2.34 -22.33
C TYR A 165 9.61 2.05 -22.45
N ILE A 166 9.25 1.01 -23.19
CA ILE A 166 7.87 0.55 -23.32
C ILE A 166 7.70 -0.70 -22.47
N GLU A 167 6.70 -0.68 -21.62
CA GLU A 167 6.32 -1.80 -20.75
C GLU A 167 4.95 -2.35 -21.14
N TYR A 168 4.84 -3.68 -21.13
CA TYR A 168 3.60 -4.42 -21.26
C TYR A 168 3.56 -5.56 -20.24
N GLU A 169 2.51 -5.62 -19.43
CA GLU A 169 2.33 -6.65 -18.37
C GLU A 169 3.59 -6.88 -17.51
N GLY A 170 4.26 -5.79 -17.11
CA GLY A 170 5.46 -5.86 -16.30
C GLY A 170 6.74 -6.28 -17.05
N LYS A 171 6.66 -6.46 -18.39
CA LYS A 171 7.81 -6.80 -19.21
C LYS A 171 8.25 -5.62 -20.06
N ILE A 172 9.54 -5.33 -20.05
CA ILE A 172 10.12 -4.31 -20.91
C ILE A 172 10.15 -4.85 -22.35
N LEU A 173 9.38 -4.23 -23.26
CA LEU A 173 9.36 -4.58 -24.68
C LEU A 173 10.45 -3.86 -25.45
N CYS A 174 10.82 -2.64 -25.05
CA CYS A 174 11.85 -1.84 -25.67
C CYS A 174 12.60 -1.10 -24.55
N ASP A 175 13.90 -1.32 -24.46
CA ASP A 175 14.79 -0.61 -23.56
C ASP A 175 15.53 0.49 -24.35
N ASN A 176 15.63 1.69 -23.77
CA ASN A 176 16.33 2.81 -24.36
C ASN A 176 15.75 3.27 -25.73
N CYS A 177 14.45 3.50 -25.79
CA CYS A 177 13.73 3.94 -26.99
C CYS A 177 14.06 5.39 -27.37
N LYS A 178 15.37 5.74 -27.46
CA LYS A 178 15.84 7.10 -27.83
C LYS A 178 15.38 7.57 -29.21
N ASP A 179 15.04 6.65 -30.09
CA ASP A 179 14.62 6.90 -31.45
C ASP A 179 13.10 6.76 -31.66
N LEU A 180 12.31 6.66 -30.58
CA LEU A 180 10.90 6.90 -30.67
C LEU A 180 10.65 8.43 -30.80
N ASP A 181 11.04 8.99 -31.95
CA ASP A 181 10.26 10.03 -32.61
C ASP A 181 8.89 9.41 -32.91
N VAL A 182 8.21 8.94 -31.88
CA VAL A 182 6.79 8.70 -31.92
C VAL A 182 6.24 10.09 -32.10
N HIS A 183 5.96 10.43 -33.34
CA HIS A 183 5.14 11.57 -33.67
C HIS A 183 3.94 11.46 -32.75
N ALA A 184 3.88 12.29 -31.71
CA ALA A 184 2.75 12.40 -30.81
C ALA A 184 1.46 12.58 -31.63
N ASP A 185 1.58 13.12 -32.84
CA ASP A 185 0.54 13.29 -33.85
C ASP A 185 -0.03 11.97 -34.38
N ALA A 186 0.66 10.83 -34.29
CA ALA A 186 0.15 9.53 -34.74
C ALA A 186 -0.72 8.82 -33.68
N ILE A 187 -0.76 9.33 -32.46
CA ILE A 187 -1.54 8.75 -31.36
C ILE A 187 -2.88 9.50 -31.17
N TYR A 188 -3.02 10.69 -31.76
CA TYR A 188 -4.21 11.55 -31.64
C TYR A 188 -5.10 11.64 -32.90
N ASN A 189 -4.92 10.75 -33.88
CA ASN A 189 -5.82 10.68 -35.04
C ASN A 189 -6.55 9.34 -35.13
#